data_58d239ab60b06ff4df00ef76501dbb66
#
_entry.id   58d239ab60b06ff4df00ef76501dbb66
#
_cell.length_a   1.000
_cell.length_b   1.000
_cell.length_c   1.000
_cell.angle_alpha   90.00
_cell.angle_beta   90.00
_cell.angle_gamma   90.00
#
_symmetry.space_group_name_H-M   'P 1'
#
loop_
_entity.id
_entity.type
_entity.pdbx_description
1 polymer ?
#
loop_
_entity_poly.entity_id
_entity_poly.type
_entity_poly.pdbx_seq_one_letter_code
_entity_poly.pdbx_strand_id
1 'polypeptide(L)'
;MTAPINKTMDRDDLLSESARPVVGELNRLIRQIYVVGEVMSSWYGMLEAPFTPVGMENRGAGYEPLPGAHDDKRIPWYLYWEIDWVIRNGPRLKKGMRILDAGGTSSLFSCYMASLGVEVHSIDINPTLLENASKLAQIFNWKMNVYCMDVEKMAFEDMFLDHAFSICVFEHLDFYTKQKAMVEIHRCLKPKGQLCLTFDYKNPAPYVFGYFGFDQRYRNALDSPERVKQVLASSGLYSMKGNQDFFDSGKRYLRPPHESGANDGREYTFGALFLEKKDFF
;
A
#
# COMPACT_ATOMS: atom_id res chain seq x y z
N MET A 1 10.86 -24.44 -8.58
CA MET A 1 10.35 -23.68 -7.42
C MET A 1 9.71 -22.42 -7.97
N THR A 2 8.49 -22.10 -7.56
CA THR A 2 7.86 -20.82 -7.88
C THR A 2 8.62 -19.70 -7.19
N ALA A 3 8.77 -18.55 -7.85
CA ALA A 3 9.42 -17.38 -7.27
C ALA A 3 8.69 -16.94 -5.99
N PRO A 4 9.42 -16.45 -4.96
CA PRO A 4 8.81 -15.99 -3.72
C PRO A 4 7.90 -14.77 -3.97
N ILE A 5 6.70 -14.79 -3.37
CA ILE A 5 5.77 -13.66 -3.44
C ILE A 5 5.83 -12.77 -2.18
N ASN A 6 6.11 -13.37 -1.02
CA ASN A 6 6.38 -12.66 0.23
C ASN A 6 7.85 -12.22 0.21
N LYS A 7 8.11 -11.00 -0.24
CA LYS A 7 9.50 -10.57 -0.49
C LYS A 7 9.67 -9.06 -0.45
N THR A 8 10.93 -8.64 -0.43
CA THR A 8 11.30 -7.24 -0.72
C THR A 8 11.14 -6.92 -2.20
N MET A 9 10.90 -5.64 -2.50
CA MET A 9 10.71 -5.18 -3.87
C MET A 9 11.95 -5.39 -4.74
N ASP A 10 11.66 -5.57 -6.03
CA ASP A 10 12.65 -5.61 -7.09
C ASP A 10 12.12 -4.82 -8.29
N ARG A 11 12.91 -3.86 -8.78
CA ARG A 11 12.54 -3.07 -9.95
C ARG A 11 12.30 -3.93 -11.19
N ASP A 12 13.04 -5.03 -11.30
CA ASP A 12 12.92 -5.95 -12.43
C ASP A 12 11.53 -6.64 -12.49
N ASP A 13 10.83 -6.74 -11.36
CA ASP A 13 9.45 -7.26 -11.33
C ASP A 13 8.51 -6.43 -12.21
N LEU A 14 8.70 -5.10 -12.24
CA LEU A 14 7.89 -4.19 -13.06
C LEU A 14 8.25 -4.23 -14.55
N LEU A 15 9.43 -4.71 -14.89
CA LEU A 15 9.87 -4.87 -16.27
C LEU A 15 9.34 -6.17 -16.91
N SER A 16 8.74 -7.04 -16.09
CA SER A 16 8.18 -8.31 -16.56
C SER A 16 6.97 -8.11 -17.49
N GLU A 17 6.77 -9.04 -18.41
CA GLU A 17 5.59 -9.00 -19.29
C GLU A 17 4.27 -9.05 -18.53
N SER A 18 4.25 -9.72 -17.39
CA SER A 18 3.06 -9.82 -16.53
C SER A 18 2.70 -8.50 -15.80
N ALA A 19 3.65 -7.59 -15.61
CA ALA A 19 3.41 -6.27 -15.00
C ALA A 19 2.85 -5.25 -16.00
N ARG A 20 3.19 -5.38 -17.28
CA ARG A 20 2.81 -4.41 -18.33
C ARG A 20 1.32 -4.06 -18.36
N PRO A 21 0.37 -5.02 -18.25
CA PRO A 21 -1.05 -4.69 -18.25
C PRO A 21 -1.45 -3.81 -17.06
N VAL A 22 -0.98 -4.14 -15.86
CA VAL A 22 -1.31 -3.39 -14.64
C VAL A 22 -0.71 -1.97 -14.72
N VAL A 23 0.57 -1.85 -15.05
CA VAL A 23 1.25 -0.55 -15.23
C VAL A 23 0.54 0.30 -16.29
N GLY A 24 0.15 -0.29 -17.40
CA GLY A 24 -0.59 0.39 -18.47
C GLY A 24 -1.94 0.94 -18.00
N GLU A 25 -2.69 0.14 -17.25
CA GLU A 25 -3.98 0.54 -16.69
C GLU A 25 -3.84 1.61 -15.61
N LEU A 26 -2.83 1.52 -14.75
CA LEU A 26 -2.53 2.57 -13.77
C LEU A 26 -2.24 3.91 -14.47
N ASN A 27 -1.40 3.90 -15.50
CA ASN A 27 -1.11 5.09 -16.29
C ASN A 27 -2.36 5.67 -16.97
N ARG A 28 -3.22 4.80 -17.50
CA ARG A 28 -4.50 5.21 -18.11
C ARG A 28 -5.40 5.90 -17.08
N LEU A 29 -5.52 5.31 -15.90
CA LEU A 29 -6.32 5.83 -14.81
C LEU A 29 -5.81 7.20 -14.31
N ILE A 30 -4.51 7.34 -14.11
CA ILE A 30 -3.88 8.61 -13.74
C ILE A 30 -4.26 9.72 -14.73
N ARG A 31 -4.13 9.45 -16.03
CA ARG A 31 -4.51 10.43 -17.07
C ARG A 31 -5.99 10.79 -17.01
N GLN A 32 -6.88 9.81 -16.79
CA GLN A 32 -8.32 10.08 -16.67
C GLN A 32 -8.63 10.98 -15.47
N ILE A 33 -7.98 10.77 -14.33
CA ILE A 33 -8.15 11.61 -13.15
C ILE A 33 -7.67 13.04 -13.41
N TYR A 34 -6.55 13.20 -14.10
CA TYR A 34 -6.07 14.54 -14.47
C TYR A 34 -6.95 15.26 -15.49
N VAL A 35 -7.53 14.54 -16.44
CA VAL A 35 -8.43 15.15 -17.44
C VAL A 35 -9.65 15.80 -16.78
N VAL A 36 -10.13 15.25 -15.68
CA VAL A 36 -11.25 15.86 -14.93
C VAL A 36 -10.80 16.92 -13.91
N GLY A 37 -9.51 17.26 -13.90
CA GLY A 37 -8.97 18.30 -13.04
C GLY A 37 -8.81 17.91 -11.57
N GLU A 38 -8.81 16.62 -11.28
CA GLU A 38 -8.68 16.11 -9.93
C GLU A 38 -7.26 15.61 -9.61
N VAL A 39 -7.00 15.43 -8.34
CA VAL A 39 -5.76 14.90 -7.84
C VAL A 39 -6.02 13.69 -6.94
N MET A 40 -5.09 12.76 -6.96
CA MET A 40 -5.08 11.65 -6.03
C MET A 40 -4.19 11.98 -4.85
N SER A 41 -4.50 11.44 -3.67
CA SER A 41 -3.49 11.31 -2.65
C SER A 41 -2.40 10.39 -3.20
N SER A 42 -1.16 10.74 -2.92
CA SER A 42 -0.01 9.89 -3.18
C SER A 42 0.62 9.54 -1.85
N TRP A 43 1.70 8.79 -1.90
CA TRP A 43 2.54 8.55 -0.74
C TRP A 43 2.95 9.82 0.05
N TYR A 44 2.95 10.97 -0.59
CA TYR A 44 3.29 12.25 0.04
C TYR A 44 2.08 13.00 0.61
N GLY A 45 0.92 12.34 0.72
CA GLY A 45 -0.32 12.92 1.18
C GLY A 45 -1.17 13.52 0.06
N MET A 46 -2.18 14.27 0.45
CA MET A 46 -3.03 14.98 -0.52
C MET A 46 -2.23 16.05 -1.26
N LEU A 47 -2.37 16.03 -2.58
CA LEU A 47 -1.72 16.95 -3.46
C LEU A 47 -2.73 17.98 -3.94
N GLU A 48 -2.51 19.22 -3.58
CA GLU A 48 -3.29 20.34 -4.16
C GLU A 48 -2.80 20.61 -5.57
N ALA A 49 -3.74 20.87 -6.48
CA ALA A 49 -3.38 21.31 -7.83
C ALA A 49 -3.20 22.84 -7.86
N PRO A 50 -2.18 23.38 -8.51
CA PRO A 50 -1.04 22.74 -9.13
C PRO A 50 0.00 22.32 -8.06
N PHE A 51 0.27 21.06 -7.95
CA PHE A 51 1.23 20.56 -6.97
C PHE A 51 2.58 20.34 -7.63
N THR A 52 3.58 21.08 -7.19
CA THR A 52 4.99 20.76 -7.48
C THR A 52 5.65 20.45 -6.17
N PRO A 53 5.94 19.18 -5.87
CA PRO A 53 6.60 18.80 -4.62
C PRO A 53 7.97 19.50 -4.54
N VAL A 54 8.20 20.22 -3.47
CA VAL A 54 9.51 20.82 -3.21
C VAL A 54 10.56 19.69 -3.16
N GLY A 55 11.62 19.83 -3.95
CA GLY A 55 12.70 18.84 -4.05
C GLY A 55 12.45 17.65 -4.97
N MET A 56 11.28 17.56 -5.60
CA MET A 56 11.04 16.49 -6.58
C MET A 56 11.67 16.74 -7.96
N GLU A 57 11.90 17.99 -8.31
CA GLU A 57 12.68 18.40 -9.48
C GLU A 57 14.14 17.96 -9.40
N ASN A 58 14.68 17.77 -8.19
CA ASN A 58 16.07 17.41 -7.91
C ASN A 58 16.21 15.96 -7.43
N ARG A 59 15.39 15.04 -7.93
CA ARG A 59 15.56 13.62 -7.61
C ARG A 59 16.92 13.16 -8.08
N GLY A 60 17.77 12.82 -7.14
CA GLY A 60 19.15 12.42 -7.40
C GLY A 60 19.26 11.15 -8.25
N ALA A 61 20.48 10.80 -8.61
CA ALA A 61 20.88 9.74 -9.55
C ALA A 61 20.38 8.31 -9.22
N GLY A 62 19.44 8.08 -8.40
CA GLY A 62 18.80 6.78 -8.15
C GLY A 62 17.32 6.74 -8.50
N TYR A 63 16.76 7.88 -8.91
CA TYR A 63 15.37 7.98 -9.30
C TYR A 63 15.25 8.05 -10.83
N GLU A 64 15.32 6.92 -11.45
CA GLU A 64 14.98 6.82 -12.86
C GLU A 64 13.49 6.47 -12.97
N PRO A 65 12.71 7.20 -13.80
CA PRO A 65 11.33 6.80 -14.05
C PRO A 65 11.28 5.39 -14.63
N LEU A 66 10.27 4.64 -14.25
CA LEU A 66 10.02 3.33 -14.84
C LEU A 66 9.70 3.53 -16.33
N PRO A 67 10.33 2.81 -17.26
CA PRO A 67 9.99 2.88 -18.69
C PRO A 67 8.49 2.65 -18.90
N GLY A 68 7.82 3.60 -19.55
CA GLY A 68 6.38 3.56 -19.81
C GLY A 68 5.48 3.97 -18.64
N ALA A 69 6.03 4.30 -17.46
CA ALA A 69 5.28 4.90 -16.38
C ALA A 69 4.85 6.33 -16.74
N HIS A 70 3.82 6.81 -16.05
CA HIS A 70 3.41 8.21 -16.17
C HIS A 70 4.56 9.11 -15.67
N ASP A 71 4.78 10.24 -16.33
CA ASP A 71 5.83 11.21 -16.01
C ASP A 71 5.52 12.08 -14.78
N ASP A 72 4.38 11.82 -14.10
CA ASP A 72 4.04 12.49 -12.86
C ASP A 72 5.02 12.11 -11.75
N LYS A 73 5.88 13.06 -11.41
CA LYS A 73 6.92 12.90 -10.39
C LYS A 73 6.38 12.66 -8.97
N ARG A 74 5.07 12.87 -8.75
CA ARG A 74 4.39 12.62 -7.48
C ARG A 74 4.09 11.14 -7.26
N ILE A 75 4.11 10.34 -8.34
CA ILE A 75 3.83 8.91 -8.30
C ILE A 75 5.14 8.16 -8.55
N PRO A 76 5.83 7.74 -7.47
CA PRO A 76 7.11 7.08 -7.60
C PRO A 76 6.96 5.66 -8.14
N TRP A 77 8.02 5.14 -8.79
CA TRP A 77 8.01 3.81 -9.39
C TRP A 77 7.72 2.69 -8.39
N TYR A 78 8.12 2.84 -7.14
CA TYR A 78 7.87 1.83 -6.11
C TYR A 78 6.38 1.71 -5.75
N LEU A 79 5.58 2.78 -5.85
CA LEU A 79 4.13 2.69 -5.71
C LEU A 79 3.51 1.83 -6.82
N TYR A 80 4.04 1.92 -8.06
CA TYR A 80 3.64 0.99 -9.12
C TYR A 80 3.98 -0.45 -8.77
N TRP A 81 5.17 -0.69 -8.17
CA TRP A 81 5.55 -2.02 -7.73
C TRP A 81 4.62 -2.55 -6.64
N GLU A 82 4.33 -1.75 -5.63
CA GLU A 82 3.45 -2.15 -4.53
C GLU A 82 2.08 -2.55 -5.05
N ILE A 83 1.46 -1.71 -5.88
CA ILE A 83 0.14 -1.97 -6.47
C ILE A 83 0.18 -3.17 -7.41
N ASP A 84 1.11 -3.19 -8.37
CA ASP A 84 1.26 -4.30 -9.31
C ASP A 84 1.50 -5.63 -8.60
N TRP A 85 2.38 -5.63 -7.59
CA TRP A 85 2.74 -6.84 -6.89
C TRP A 85 1.57 -7.45 -6.12
N VAL A 86 0.77 -6.63 -5.42
CA VAL A 86 -0.41 -7.13 -4.70
C VAL A 86 -1.53 -7.57 -5.65
N ILE A 87 -1.65 -6.95 -6.82
CA ILE A 87 -2.65 -7.34 -7.83
C ILE A 87 -2.28 -8.69 -8.46
N ARG A 88 -1.02 -8.87 -8.86
CA ARG A 88 -0.59 -10.09 -9.57
C ARG A 88 -0.45 -11.31 -8.66
N ASN A 89 -0.12 -11.11 -7.39
CA ASN A 89 0.16 -12.21 -6.45
C ASN A 89 -0.93 -12.39 -5.39
N GLY A 90 -1.82 -11.43 -5.25
CA GLY A 90 -2.97 -11.47 -4.34
C GLY A 90 -4.16 -12.26 -4.87
N PRO A 91 -5.32 -12.11 -4.25
CA PRO A 91 -6.54 -12.80 -4.65
C PRO A 91 -7.02 -12.33 -6.02
N ARG A 92 -7.57 -13.24 -6.79
CA ARG A 92 -8.21 -12.89 -8.06
C ARG A 92 -9.52 -12.16 -7.82
N LEU A 93 -9.51 -10.85 -7.97
CA LEU A 93 -10.67 -10.02 -7.76
C LEU A 93 -11.68 -10.13 -8.91
N LYS A 94 -12.97 -9.97 -8.57
CA LYS A 94 -14.08 -9.95 -9.51
C LYS A 94 -14.97 -8.76 -9.23
N LYS A 95 -15.64 -8.26 -10.25
CA LYS A 95 -16.65 -7.21 -10.12
C LYS A 95 -17.66 -7.56 -9.03
N GLY A 96 -17.94 -6.60 -8.16
CA GLY A 96 -18.88 -6.73 -7.05
C GLY A 96 -18.33 -7.42 -5.79
N MET A 97 -17.08 -7.89 -5.77
CA MET A 97 -16.42 -8.28 -4.53
C MET A 97 -16.20 -7.05 -3.65
N ARG A 98 -16.33 -7.22 -2.34
CA ARG A 98 -16.08 -6.19 -1.33
C ARG A 98 -14.66 -6.30 -0.82
N ILE A 99 -13.90 -5.25 -0.99
CA ILE A 99 -12.54 -5.19 -0.45
C ILE A 99 -12.40 -4.04 0.54
N LEU A 100 -11.55 -4.25 1.54
CA LEU A 100 -11.02 -3.19 2.39
C LEU A 100 -9.75 -2.62 1.77
N ASP A 101 -9.63 -1.29 1.76
CA ASP A 101 -8.34 -0.60 1.65
C ASP A 101 -8.11 0.17 2.95
N ALA A 102 -7.22 -0.36 3.80
CA ALA A 102 -6.97 0.16 5.14
C ALA A 102 -5.87 1.22 5.11
N GLY A 103 -6.25 2.49 5.34
CA GLY A 103 -5.35 3.65 5.34
C GLY A 103 -4.98 4.16 3.95
N GLY A 104 -5.62 3.64 2.90
CA GLY A 104 -5.30 3.97 1.51
C GLY A 104 -6.30 4.91 0.83
N THR A 105 -7.12 5.60 1.61
CA THR A 105 -8.18 6.45 1.09
C THR A 105 -7.67 7.46 0.06
N SER A 106 -8.32 7.53 -1.10
CA SER A 106 -7.93 8.37 -2.24
C SER A 106 -6.57 7.96 -2.87
N SER A 107 -6.08 6.78 -2.57
CA SER A 107 -4.88 6.24 -3.19
C SER A 107 -5.11 5.76 -4.61
N LEU A 108 -4.03 5.66 -5.38
CA LEU A 108 -4.06 5.07 -6.72
C LEU A 108 -4.59 3.62 -6.70
N PHE A 109 -4.30 2.87 -5.64
CA PHE A 109 -4.79 1.50 -5.46
C PHE A 109 -6.33 1.47 -5.34
N SER A 110 -6.92 2.26 -4.42
CA SER A 110 -8.38 2.36 -4.25
C SER A 110 -9.09 2.74 -5.56
N CYS A 111 -8.57 3.77 -6.25
CA CYS A 111 -9.10 4.21 -7.53
C CYS A 111 -9.02 3.11 -8.60
N TYR A 112 -7.89 2.39 -8.66
CA TYR A 112 -7.72 1.30 -9.61
C TYR A 112 -8.71 0.16 -9.36
N MET A 113 -8.87 -0.28 -8.11
CA MET A 113 -9.82 -1.32 -7.75
C MET A 113 -11.26 -0.94 -8.08
N ALA A 114 -11.65 0.29 -7.73
CA ALA A 114 -12.97 0.81 -8.04
C ALA A 114 -13.23 0.89 -9.56
N SER A 115 -12.21 1.26 -10.35
CA SER A 115 -12.31 1.30 -11.81
C SER A 115 -12.55 -0.06 -12.46
N LEU A 116 -12.15 -1.15 -11.80
CA LEU A 116 -12.43 -2.53 -12.22
C LEU A 116 -13.83 -3.01 -11.81
N GLY A 117 -14.62 -2.18 -11.13
CA GLY A 117 -15.96 -2.51 -10.64
C GLY A 117 -15.95 -3.35 -9.35
N VAL A 118 -14.86 -3.39 -8.64
CA VAL A 118 -14.78 -3.90 -7.27
C VAL A 118 -15.46 -2.90 -6.34
N GLU A 119 -16.16 -3.38 -5.32
CA GLU A 119 -16.75 -2.54 -4.29
C GLU A 119 -15.68 -2.26 -3.22
N VAL A 120 -15.14 -1.05 -3.25
CA VAL A 120 -14.06 -0.64 -2.34
C VAL A 120 -14.65 -0.01 -1.09
N HIS A 121 -14.24 -0.51 0.07
CA HIS A 121 -14.47 0.08 1.38
C HIS A 121 -13.14 0.64 1.87
N SER A 122 -12.94 1.94 1.68
CA SER A 122 -11.69 2.60 2.04
C SER A 122 -11.85 3.32 3.38
N ILE A 123 -10.93 3.08 4.30
CA ILE A 123 -10.94 3.69 5.63
C ILE A 123 -9.69 4.51 5.86
N ASP A 124 -9.84 5.64 6.52
CA ASP A 124 -8.74 6.48 7.00
C ASP A 124 -9.19 7.29 8.20
N ILE A 125 -8.24 7.73 9.01
CA ILE A 125 -8.49 8.66 10.12
C ILE A 125 -8.38 10.14 9.68
N ASN A 126 -7.88 10.40 8.46
CA ASN A 126 -7.68 11.75 7.94
C ASN A 126 -8.91 12.21 7.11
N PRO A 127 -9.73 13.15 7.60
CA PRO A 127 -10.94 13.58 6.92
C PRO A 127 -10.70 14.24 5.56
N THR A 128 -9.54 14.85 5.36
CA THR A 128 -9.20 15.49 4.08
C THR A 128 -9.02 14.46 2.96
N LEU A 129 -8.41 13.32 3.25
CA LEU A 129 -8.28 12.22 2.30
C LEU A 129 -9.66 11.63 1.95
N LEU A 130 -10.56 11.55 2.93
CA LEU A 130 -11.91 11.04 2.74
C LEU A 130 -12.73 11.89 1.78
N GLU A 131 -12.63 13.22 1.89
CA GLU A 131 -13.33 14.16 1.01
C GLU A 131 -12.87 13.98 -0.45
N ASN A 132 -11.57 13.91 -0.68
CA ASN A 132 -11.01 13.71 -2.01
C ASN A 132 -11.44 12.37 -2.64
N ALA A 133 -11.40 11.29 -1.88
CA ALA A 133 -11.84 9.98 -2.35
C ALA A 133 -13.34 9.96 -2.70
N SER A 134 -14.16 10.57 -1.85
CA SER A 134 -15.61 10.67 -2.09
C SER A 134 -15.92 11.44 -3.37
N LYS A 135 -15.19 12.52 -3.62
CA LYS A 135 -15.31 13.31 -4.84
C LYS A 135 -14.97 12.52 -6.09
N LEU A 136 -13.83 11.80 -6.06
CA LEU A 136 -13.44 10.93 -7.18
C LEU A 136 -14.47 9.81 -7.41
N ALA A 137 -14.99 9.19 -6.35
CA ALA A 137 -16.03 8.18 -6.47
C ALA A 137 -17.29 8.70 -7.16
N GLN A 138 -17.71 9.93 -6.86
CA GLN A 138 -18.86 10.57 -7.49
C GLN A 138 -18.60 10.89 -8.97
N ILE A 139 -17.47 11.52 -9.29
CA ILE A 139 -17.11 11.92 -10.66
C ILE A 139 -17.09 10.70 -11.58
N PHE A 140 -16.49 9.60 -11.14
CA PHE A 140 -16.33 8.39 -11.96
C PHE A 140 -17.46 7.37 -11.77
N ASN A 141 -18.44 7.66 -10.92
CA ASN A 141 -19.51 6.73 -10.55
C ASN A 141 -18.97 5.36 -10.08
N TRP A 142 -17.94 5.39 -9.26
CA TRP A 142 -17.34 4.18 -8.70
C TRP A 142 -18.05 3.71 -7.45
N LYS A 143 -18.09 2.39 -7.25
CA LYS A 143 -18.49 1.79 -5.97
C LYS A 143 -17.34 1.88 -4.96
N MET A 144 -17.04 3.07 -4.52
CA MET A 144 -16.02 3.35 -3.51
C MET A 144 -16.69 4.05 -2.32
N ASN A 145 -16.81 3.31 -1.23
CA ASN A 145 -17.37 3.76 0.03
C ASN A 145 -16.22 4.18 0.94
N VAL A 146 -16.30 5.37 1.47
CA VAL A 146 -15.20 6.02 2.22
C VAL A 146 -15.66 6.30 3.64
N TYR A 147 -14.85 5.91 4.62
CA TYR A 147 -15.23 6.01 6.03
C TYR A 147 -14.10 6.61 6.88
N CYS A 148 -14.44 7.58 7.73
CA CYS A 148 -13.56 8.01 8.82
C CYS A 148 -13.60 6.95 9.91
N MET A 149 -12.61 6.05 9.92
CA MET A 149 -12.66 4.85 10.75
C MET A 149 -11.24 4.40 11.12
N ASP A 150 -11.10 3.99 12.38
CA ASP A 150 -9.87 3.38 12.86
C ASP A 150 -9.84 1.90 12.51
N VAL A 151 -8.72 1.45 11.98
CA VAL A 151 -8.50 0.04 11.61
C VAL A 151 -8.51 -0.91 12.81
N GLU A 152 -8.29 -0.40 14.03
CA GLU A 152 -8.39 -1.18 15.27
C GLU A 152 -9.84 -1.55 15.62
N LYS A 153 -10.82 -0.79 15.12
CA LYS A 153 -12.24 -1.00 15.45
C LYS A 153 -13.12 -0.53 14.30
N MET A 154 -13.39 -1.42 13.38
CA MET A 154 -14.21 -1.12 12.21
C MET A 154 -15.70 -1.42 12.48
N ALA A 155 -16.58 -0.56 11.96
CA ALA A 155 -18.03 -0.74 12.09
C ALA A 155 -18.62 -1.74 11.06
N PHE A 156 -17.77 -2.61 10.48
CA PHE A 156 -18.23 -3.66 9.58
C PHE A 156 -18.69 -4.88 10.37
N GLU A 157 -19.67 -5.58 9.82
CA GLU A 157 -20.10 -6.88 10.34
C GLU A 157 -18.99 -7.95 10.17
N ASP A 158 -19.10 -9.02 10.95
CA ASP A 158 -18.25 -10.18 10.78
C ASP A 158 -18.41 -10.77 9.37
N MET A 159 -17.31 -11.20 8.78
CA MET A 159 -17.31 -11.82 7.45
C MET A 159 -17.94 -10.95 6.34
N PHE A 160 -17.87 -9.64 6.46
CA PHE A 160 -18.41 -8.69 5.48
C PHE A 160 -17.55 -8.59 4.22
N LEU A 161 -16.23 -8.65 4.36
CA LEU A 161 -15.24 -8.38 3.31
C LEU A 161 -14.76 -9.67 2.64
N ASP A 162 -14.63 -9.65 1.33
CA ASP A 162 -14.01 -10.75 0.58
C ASP A 162 -12.49 -10.78 0.79
N HIS A 163 -11.84 -9.63 0.67
CA HIS A 163 -10.40 -9.47 0.87
C HIS A 163 -10.07 -8.10 1.49
N ALA A 164 -8.85 -7.96 2.01
CA ALA A 164 -8.34 -6.73 2.57
C ALA A 164 -6.95 -6.40 2.03
N PHE A 165 -6.67 -5.11 1.87
CA PHE A 165 -5.41 -4.58 1.41
C PHE A 165 -4.97 -3.44 2.33
N SER A 166 -3.66 -3.25 2.46
CA SER A 166 -3.08 -2.06 3.07
C SER A 166 -1.75 -1.78 2.40
N ILE A 167 -1.68 -0.65 1.71
CA ILE A 167 -0.53 -0.26 0.90
C ILE A 167 0.25 0.82 1.64
N CYS A 168 1.43 0.46 2.17
CA CYS A 168 2.35 1.38 2.85
C CYS A 168 1.72 2.11 4.06
N VAL A 169 1.04 1.38 4.94
CA VAL A 169 0.36 1.94 6.11
C VAL A 169 0.80 1.26 7.41
N PHE A 170 0.92 -0.05 7.41
CA PHE A 170 1.18 -0.81 8.62
C PHE A 170 2.50 -0.45 9.31
N GLU A 171 3.50 -0.01 8.58
CA GLU A 171 4.77 0.50 9.13
C GLU A 171 4.59 1.71 10.04
N HIS A 172 3.57 2.52 9.80
CA HIS A 172 3.27 3.72 10.59
C HIS A 172 2.53 3.43 11.90
N LEU A 173 1.92 2.25 12.01
CA LEU A 173 1.20 1.84 13.21
C LEU A 173 2.20 1.37 14.28
N ASP A 174 1.91 1.60 15.55
CA ASP A 174 2.65 0.96 16.63
C ASP A 174 2.36 -0.55 16.72
N PHE A 175 3.14 -1.27 17.53
CA PHE A 175 3.02 -2.72 17.62
C PHE A 175 1.63 -3.18 18.06
N TYR A 176 1.05 -2.53 19.07
CA TYR A 176 -0.25 -2.92 19.62
C TYR A 176 -1.38 -2.60 18.64
N THR A 177 -1.31 -1.46 17.99
CA THR A 177 -2.24 -1.08 16.91
C THR A 177 -2.18 -2.07 15.76
N LYS A 178 -0.98 -2.48 15.32
CA LYS A 178 -0.83 -3.54 14.30
C LYS A 178 -1.55 -4.83 14.72
N GLN A 179 -1.35 -5.28 15.97
CA GLN A 179 -1.97 -6.53 16.44
C GLN A 179 -3.50 -6.43 16.47
N LYS A 180 -4.05 -5.32 16.97
CA LYS A 180 -5.50 -5.09 16.99
C LYS A 180 -6.07 -4.98 15.55
N ALA A 181 -5.40 -4.25 14.67
CA ALA A 181 -5.77 -4.16 13.27
C ALA A 181 -5.82 -5.54 12.59
N MET A 182 -4.82 -6.41 12.85
CA MET A 182 -4.80 -7.77 12.33
C MET A 182 -6.00 -8.61 12.83
N VAL A 183 -6.37 -8.48 14.11
CA VAL A 183 -7.53 -9.16 14.70
C VAL A 183 -8.82 -8.64 14.07
N GLU A 184 -8.95 -7.33 13.96
CA GLU A 184 -10.18 -6.68 13.46
C GLU A 184 -10.40 -6.95 11.97
N ILE A 185 -9.35 -6.89 11.16
CA ILE A 185 -9.41 -7.27 9.74
C ILE A 185 -9.78 -8.77 9.62
N HIS A 186 -9.21 -9.63 10.48
CA HIS A 186 -9.56 -11.05 10.49
C HIS A 186 -11.06 -11.25 10.76
N ARG A 187 -11.64 -10.54 11.74
CA ARG A 187 -13.07 -10.60 12.05
C ARG A 187 -13.91 -10.26 10.83
N CYS A 188 -13.55 -9.18 10.13
CA CYS A 188 -14.29 -8.68 8.98
C CYS A 188 -14.14 -9.52 7.71
N LEU A 189 -13.05 -10.28 7.57
CA LEU A 189 -12.82 -11.13 6.41
C LEU A 189 -13.72 -12.36 6.40
N LYS A 190 -14.26 -12.72 5.24
CA LYS A 190 -14.89 -14.01 4.98
C LYS A 190 -13.89 -15.16 5.13
N PRO A 191 -14.35 -16.41 5.30
CA PRO A 191 -13.50 -17.60 5.22
C PRO A 191 -12.66 -17.58 3.93
N LYS A 192 -11.35 -17.92 4.04
CA LYS A 192 -10.38 -17.86 2.95
C LYS A 192 -10.12 -16.45 2.39
N GLY A 193 -10.65 -15.41 3.02
CA GLY A 193 -10.31 -14.03 2.71
C GLY A 193 -8.82 -13.78 2.90
N GLN A 194 -8.24 -12.94 2.05
CA GLN A 194 -6.81 -12.63 2.11
C GLN A 194 -6.60 -11.19 2.56
N LEU A 195 -5.53 -10.99 3.33
CA LEU A 195 -4.95 -9.69 3.64
C LEU A 195 -3.63 -9.57 2.89
N CYS A 196 -3.53 -8.57 2.01
CA CYS A 196 -2.34 -8.25 1.26
C CYS A 196 -1.76 -6.94 1.78
N LEU A 197 -0.50 -6.97 2.20
CA LEU A 197 0.19 -5.84 2.78
C LEU A 197 1.40 -5.46 1.94
N THR A 198 1.65 -4.16 1.79
CA THR A 198 2.98 -3.63 1.49
C THR A 198 3.41 -2.70 2.62
N PHE A 199 4.70 -2.56 2.82
CA PHE A 199 5.26 -1.80 3.94
C PHE A 199 6.72 -1.41 3.70
N ASP A 200 7.14 -0.33 4.32
CA ASP A 200 8.56 0.04 4.43
C ASP A 200 9.32 -1.09 5.13
N TYR A 201 10.39 -1.58 4.51
CA TYR A 201 11.22 -2.63 5.03
C TYR A 201 12.68 -2.17 5.20
N LYS A 202 13.24 -2.42 6.38
CA LYS A 202 14.65 -2.08 6.69
C LYS A 202 15.00 -0.62 6.41
N ASN A 203 14.02 0.25 6.57
CA ASN A 203 14.25 1.66 6.41
C ASN A 203 14.90 2.22 7.69
N PRO A 204 16.21 2.54 7.67
CA PRO A 204 16.88 3.07 8.85
C PRO A 204 16.48 4.53 9.13
N ALA A 205 15.53 5.05 8.40
CA ALA A 205 15.20 6.44 8.50
C ALA A 205 14.57 6.80 9.84
N PRO A 206 15.05 7.81 10.50
CA PRO A 206 14.33 8.48 11.56
C PRO A 206 13.18 9.31 10.97
N TYR A 207 12.17 8.63 10.41
CA TYR A 207 11.08 9.27 9.69
C TYR A 207 10.12 10.01 10.56
N VAL A 208 10.23 9.89 11.84
CA VAL A 208 9.28 10.49 12.74
C VAL A 208 10.01 11.36 13.74
N PHE A 209 10.54 12.44 13.25
CA PHE A 209 10.77 13.57 14.13
C PHE A 209 9.42 14.18 14.43
N GLY A 210 8.89 13.92 15.61
CA GLY A 210 7.86 14.75 16.18
C GLY A 210 6.72 14.10 16.93
N TYR A 211 6.29 12.88 16.62
CA TYR A 211 5.06 12.35 17.23
C TYR A 211 5.23 11.18 18.19
N PHE A 212 6.29 10.39 18.08
CA PHE A 212 6.51 9.25 18.99
C PHE A 212 7.97 9.19 19.42
N GLY A 213 8.21 8.89 20.70
CA GLY A 213 9.56 8.81 21.25
C GLY A 213 10.43 7.78 20.53
N PHE A 214 11.75 8.04 20.47
CA PHE A 214 12.78 7.24 19.79
C PHE A 214 12.67 5.72 20.04
N ASP A 215 12.22 5.33 21.23
CA ASP A 215 12.11 3.93 21.67
C ASP A 215 10.99 3.13 20.98
N GLN A 216 9.90 3.77 20.57
CA GLN A 216 8.78 3.10 19.91
C GLN A 216 9.09 2.73 18.45
N ARG A 217 9.93 3.50 17.76
CA ARG A 217 10.29 3.27 16.35
C ARG A 217 11.08 1.99 16.16
N TYR A 218 12.05 1.73 17.03
CA TYR A 218 12.83 0.50 16.97
C TYR A 218 12.00 -0.75 17.27
N ARG A 219 10.98 -0.61 18.12
CA ARG A 219 10.06 -1.71 18.46
C ARG A 219 9.11 -2.05 17.31
N ASN A 220 8.88 -1.11 16.40
CA ASN A 220 7.92 -1.25 15.31
C ASN A 220 8.57 -1.53 13.96
N ALA A 221 9.89 -1.46 13.86
CA ALA A 221 10.61 -1.64 12.61
C ALA A 221 10.37 -3.05 12.02
N LEU A 222 10.02 -3.08 10.76
CA LEU A 222 9.97 -4.30 9.95
C LEU A 222 11.34 -4.43 9.25
N ASP A 223 12.37 -4.83 9.99
CA ASP A 223 13.78 -4.72 9.61
C ASP A 223 14.47 -6.05 9.33
N SER A 224 13.79 -7.16 9.56
CA SER A 224 14.29 -8.49 9.24
C SER A 224 13.14 -9.43 8.86
N PRO A 225 13.40 -10.55 8.14
CA PRO A 225 12.39 -11.56 7.84
C PRO A 225 11.71 -12.10 9.09
N GLU A 226 12.46 -12.33 10.17
CA GLU A 226 11.94 -12.82 11.45
C GLU A 226 11.01 -11.78 12.07
N ARG A 227 11.35 -10.51 11.98
CA ARG A 227 10.56 -9.41 12.52
C ARG A 227 9.24 -9.24 11.75
N VAL A 228 9.27 -9.30 10.43
CA VAL A 228 8.07 -9.32 9.59
C VAL A 228 7.14 -10.45 10.01
N LYS A 229 7.68 -11.66 10.15
CA LYS A 229 6.91 -12.83 10.59
C LYS A 229 6.35 -12.66 12.00
N GLN A 230 7.17 -12.19 12.94
CA GLN A 230 6.77 -11.94 14.32
C GLN A 230 5.65 -10.90 14.43
N VAL A 231 5.75 -9.80 13.71
CA VAL A 231 4.83 -8.67 13.84
C VAL A 231 3.55 -8.87 13.05
N LEU A 232 3.65 -9.42 11.84
CA LEU A 232 2.52 -9.48 10.91
C LEU A 232 1.92 -10.87 10.73
N ALA A 233 2.66 -11.95 10.97
CA ALA A 233 2.19 -13.30 10.69
C ALA A 233 2.05 -14.19 11.92
N SER A 234 2.55 -13.79 13.10
CA SER A 234 2.61 -14.67 14.29
C SER A 234 1.32 -14.75 15.10
N SER A 235 0.32 -13.95 14.79
CA SER A 235 -0.96 -13.92 15.53
C SER A 235 -1.70 -15.27 15.57
N GLY A 236 -1.28 -16.24 14.74
CA GLY A 236 -2.01 -17.50 14.56
C GLY A 236 -3.28 -17.37 13.71
N LEU A 237 -3.76 -16.16 13.47
CA LEU A 237 -5.00 -15.85 12.75
C LEU A 237 -4.89 -16.09 11.24
N TYR A 238 -3.68 -16.03 10.71
CA TYR A 238 -3.43 -16.13 9.28
C TYR A 238 -2.40 -17.21 8.95
N SER A 239 -2.44 -17.68 7.72
CA SER A 239 -1.35 -18.45 7.10
C SER A 239 -0.75 -17.64 5.96
N MET A 240 0.57 -17.71 5.80
CA MET A 240 1.22 -17.08 4.65
C MET A 240 0.85 -17.82 3.36
N LYS A 241 0.54 -17.07 2.32
CA LYS A 241 0.36 -17.61 0.96
C LYS A 241 1.71 -17.69 0.26
N GLY A 242 1.89 -18.67 -0.59
CA GLY A 242 3.14 -18.87 -1.32
C GLY A 242 4.29 -19.33 -0.40
N ASN A 243 5.43 -18.63 -0.43
CA ASN A 243 6.56 -18.95 0.43
C ASN A 243 6.24 -18.63 1.91
N GLN A 244 6.66 -19.54 2.78
CA GLN A 244 6.36 -19.47 4.23
C GLN A 244 7.32 -18.59 5.01
N ASP A 245 8.40 -18.15 4.38
CA ASP A 245 9.35 -17.21 4.94
C ASP A 245 9.44 -15.98 4.07
N PHE A 246 9.58 -14.81 4.71
CA PHE A 246 9.75 -13.55 3.98
C PHE A 246 11.14 -13.53 3.33
N PHE A 247 11.20 -13.27 2.04
CA PHE A 247 12.44 -13.28 1.27
C PHE A 247 13.00 -11.86 1.12
N ASP A 248 14.13 -11.59 1.77
CA ASP A 248 14.90 -10.36 1.55
C ASP A 248 15.91 -10.59 0.40
N SER A 249 15.69 -9.95 -0.73
CA SER A 249 16.59 -10.02 -1.89
C SER A 249 17.95 -9.34 -1.65
N GLY A 250 18.07 -8.54 -0.61
CA GLY A 250 19.22 -7.67 -0.37
C GLY A 250 19.25 -6.43 -1.27
N LYS A 251 18.41 -6.31 -2.28
CA LYS A 251 18.36 -5.12 -3.13
C LYS A 251 17.82 -3.92 -2.36
N ARG A 252 18.51 -2.80 -2.52
CA ARG A 252 18.18 -1.50 -1.94
C ARG A 252 18.24 -0.44 -3.02
N TYR A 253 17.50 0.64 -2.81
CA TYR A 253 17.40 1.74 -3.75
C TYR A 253 17.69 3.04 -3.04
N LEU A 254 18.33 3.98 -3.74
CA LEU A 254 18.55 5.30 -3.19
C LEU A 254 17.23 6.01 -2.99
N ARG A 255 17.06 6.56 -1.80
CA ARG A 255 15.89 7.30 -1.43
C ARG A 255 15.79 8.59 -2.25
N PRO A 256 14.58 8.89 -2.80
CA PRO A 256 14.36 10.22 -3.38
C PRO A 256 14.68 11.32 -2.35
N PRO A 257 15.17 12.48 -2.78
CA PRO A 257 15.40 13.60 -1.89
C PRO A 257 14.15 13.88 -1.06
N HIS A 258 14.35 14.09 0.23
CA HIS A 258 13.29 14.55 1.11
C HIS A 258 12.84 15.98 0.72
N GLU A 259 11.76 16.48 1.33
CA GLU A 259 11.24 17.85 1.15
C GLU A 259 12.32 18.94 1.25
N SER A 260 13.40 18.68 1.96
CA SER A 260 14.57 19.57 2.02
C SER A 260 15.43 19.62 0.75
N GLY A 261 15.13 18.79 -0.26
CA GLY A 261 15.94 18.68 -1.48
C GLY A 261 17.29 17.99 -1.32
N ALA A 262 17.66 17.59 -0.12
CA ALA A 262 18.92 16.91 0.14
C ALA A 262 18.80 15.41 -0.10
N ASN A 263 19.62 14.87 -1.01
CA ASN A 263 19.87 13.44 -1.06
C ASN A 263 20.79 13.07 0.11
N ASP A 264 20.21 12.40 1.11
CA ASP A 264 20.96 11.99 2.31
C ASP A 264 21.70 10.66 2.15
N GLY A 265 21.71 10.10 0.93
CA GLY A 265 22.37 8.85 0.59
C GLY A 265 21.74 7.61 1.24
N ARG A 266 20.59 7.76 1.88
CA ARG A 266 19.91 6.61 2.51
C ARG A 266 19.31 5.68 1.47
N GLU A 267 19.45 4.40 1.74
CA GLU A 267 18.81 3.36 0.96
C GLU A 267 17.44 2.99 1.55
N TYR A 268 16.54 2.56 0.70
CA TYR A 268 15.22 2.08 1.09
C TYR A 268 14.84 0.83 0.31
N THR A 269 13.88 0.12 0.83
CA THR A 269 13.14 -0.93 0.11
C THR A 269 11.77 -1.12 0.74
N PHE A 270 10.87 -1.76 0.01
CA PHE A 270 9.55 -2.13 0.49
C PHE A 270 9.43 -3.64 0.55
N GLY A 271 8.51 -4.13 1.36
CA GLY A 271 8.13 -5.52 1.41
C GLY A 271 6.68 -5.73 1.02
N ALA A 272 6.36 -6.93 0.53
CA ALA A 272 4.98 -7.37 0.34
C ALA A 272 4.75 -8.69 1.07
N LEU A 273 3.57 -8.81 1.70
CA LEU A 273 3.16 -9.99 2.46
C LEU A 273 1.72 -10.37 2.12
N PHE A 274 1.51 -11.65 1.86
CA PHE A 274 0.20 -12.21 1.50
C PHE A 274 -0.22 -13.20 2.57
N LEU A 275 -1.35 -12.92 3.22
CA LEU A 275 -1.90 -13.68 4.33
C LEU A 275 -3.30 -14.18 3.99
N GLU A 276 -3.61 -15.42 4.33
CA GLU A 276 -4.94 -15.98 4.20
C GLU A 276 -5.53 -16.23 5.59
N LYS A 277 -6.77 -15.79 5.79
CA LYS A 277 -7.54 -16.03 7.02
C LYS A 277 -7.60 -17.52 7.31
N LYS A 278 -7.21 -17.89 8.53
CA LYS A 278 -7.49 -19.22 9.07
C LYS A 278 -8.89 -19.25 9.65
N ASP A 279 -9.63 -20.28 9.32
CA ASP A 279 -10.90 -20.55 9.96
C ASP A 279 -10.62 -21.29 11.27
N PHE A 280 -11.13 -20.76 12.37
CA PHE A 280 -11.17 -21.47 13.65
C PHE A 280 -12.55 -22.13 13.74
N PHE A 281 -12.55 -23.44 13.85
CA PHE A 281 -13.75 -24.26 14.01
C PHE A 281 -14.36 -24.04 15.40
#